data_a33a9ee28768d42d2936f70a4a617dc2
#
_entry.id   a33a9ee28768d42d2936f70a4a617dc2
#
_cell.length_a   1.000
_cell.length_b   1.000
_cell.length_c   1.000
_cell.angle_alpha   90.00
_cell.angle_beta   90.00
_cell.angle_gamma   90.00
#
_symmetry.space_group_name_H-M   'P 1'
#
loop_
_entity.id
_entity.type
_entity.pdbx_description
1 polymer ?
#
loop_
_entity_poly.entity_id
_entity_poly.type
_entity_poly.pdbx_seq_one_letter_code
_entity_poly.pdbx_strand_id
1 'polypeptide(L)'
;MTISTSIPIRIKRSGEQGKKPLVSDLLTGELAVNFYDGELYTLRYRPGFGSDVVKIGGAGVKVTNILYVTKDGNDNNTGQKLGEAKATIGGAIAAATTGTIIKVSAGTYVENNPISVPPQLSVVGDSLREVSIVPANIDQDLFHISPGNYFGELSFVGTLNPGKAVFAFDPNTIRYSNQSPYIRNCTNFITNSIGMKIDGNNVLGPFKSMVTDSFTQYNQNGIGVSITNEGYAQLVSLFTIASNIAIYCGSGGACDLTNSNSSFGNYGLVADGVGPLKYSGTIVSPIGINEDTFTVSIDDPTINVSNAVYGNTSGIVTITTSTSHNFSTGMTVNISGLGFTCDSGPGIVTYPSGNNGFNFEVISTPTPNTFSAHVGVSTLRHYYYGGGEVKNNIIRPFDGQAIYFGQLYYQVSKINLINPGSGYSNVPLVTIDSPSTEWGVQAQAVPTISNGSVLSIELASSGRGYTTIPNVTITSPDVGINTSTATVTLTPVYYLVKSSTPISSGICTITISDNLPYSVGVGTTVPFFKQSRVLASGHSFEYIGSGTQIPNCLPSLGGVAIQENETDIRNGGLVVYTSTDQSGNFRIGDGVKIDQSTGTISGNIYSKSLFSTMTPFILALGGGL
;
A
#
# COMPACT_ATOMS: atom_id res chain seq x y z
N MET A 1 -60.80 -8.53 -35.97
CA MET A 1 -59.46 -8.19 -36.42
C MET A 1 -58.71 -9.47 -36.72
N THR A 2 -58.71 -9.87 -37.97
CA THR A 2 -58.05 -11.09 -38.45
C THR A 2 -56.54 -10.83 -38.48
N ILE A 3 -55.81 -11.47 -37.61
CA ILE A 3 -54.34 -11.44 -37.63
C ILE A 3 -53.90 -12.27 -38.80
N SER A 4 -53.46 -11.58 -39.84
CA SER A 4 -52.90 -12.11 -41.05
C SER A 4 -51.63 -12.93 -40.74
N THR A 5 -51.64 -14.15 -41.26
CA THR A 5 -50.53 -15.01 -41.71
C THR A 5 -49.14 -14.58 -41.25
N SER A 6 -48.55 -15.43 -40.41
CA SER A 6 -47.12 -15.41 -40.09
C SER A 6 -46.28 -15.33 -41.36
N ILE A 7 -45.58 -14.22 -41.57
CA ILE A 7 -44.52 -14.14 -42.56
C ILE A 7 -43.39 -15.02 -42.04
N PRO A 8 -43.01 -16.09 -42.72
CA PRO A 8 -41.88 -16.91 -42.28
C PRO A 8 -40.61 -16.07 -42.36
N ILE A 9 -40.02 -15.74 -41.23
CA ILE A 9 -38.69 -15.14 -41.19
C ILE A 9 -37.68 -16.19 -41.65
N ARG A 10 -37.17 -16.03 -42.85
CA ARG A 10 -36.08 -16.89 -43.35
C ARG A 10 -34.75 -16.33 -42.84
N ILE A 11 -34.07 -17.09 -41.98
CA ILE A 11 -32.75 -16.79 -41.48
C ILE A 11 -31.74 -17.55 -42.33
N LYS A 12 -30.75 -16.86 -42.90
CA LYS A 12 -29.59 -17.52 -43.54
C LYS A 12 -28.79 -18.26 -42.49
N ARG A 13 -28.24 -19.42 -42.84
CA ARG A 13 -27.57 -20.32 -41.88
C ARG A 13 -26.38 -21.03 -42.47
N SER A 14 -25.35 -21.25 -41.65
CA SER A 14 -24.18 -22.06 -41.94
C SER A 14 -23.94 -23.08 -40.82
N GLY A 15 -23.47 -24.26 -41.17
CA GLY A 15 -22.97 -25.29 -40.25
C GLY A 15 -21.46 -25.45 -40.30
N GLU A 16 -20.74 -24.55 -40.96
CA GLU A 16 -19.28 -24.57 -41.07
C GLU A 16 -18.63 -23.75 -39.93
N GLN A 17 -17.65 -24.37 -39.29
CA GLN A 17 -16.91 -23.71 -38.20
C GLN A 17 -16.24 -22.41 -38.68
N GLY A 18 -16.41 -21.32 -37.89
CA GLY A 18 -15.81 -20.01 -38.15
C GLY A 18 -16.38 -19.24 -39.34
N LYS A 19 -17.40 -19.76 -40.03
CA LYS A 19 -17.97 -19.12 -41.21
C LYS A 19 -18.83 -17.93 -40.84
N LYS A 20 -18.44 -16.75 -41.34
CA LYS A 20 -19.18 -15.50 -41.22
C LYS A 20 -19.86 -15.16 -42.54
N PRO A 21 -21.08 -14.55 -42.54
CA PRO A 21 -21.67 -14.06 -43.78
C PRO A 21 -20.86 -12.88 -44.33
N LEU A 22 -20.83 -12.74 -45.65
CA LEU A 22 -20.29 -11.59 -46.34
C LEU A 22 -21.34 -10.47 -46.39
N VAL A 23 -20.90 -9.23 -46.64
CA VAL A 23 -21.82 -8.08 -46.83
C VAL A 23 -22.79 -8.31 -47.98
N SER A 24 -22.34 -9.02 -49.03
CA SER A 24 -23.17 -9.42 -50.18
C SER A 24 -24.21 -10.51 -49.85
N ASP A 25 -24.04 -11.23 -48.75
CA ASP A 25 -24.93 -12.32 -48.39
C ASP A 25 -26.18 -11.88 -47.65
N LEU A 26 -26.20 -10.65 -47.13
CA LEU A 26 -27.28 -10.14 -46.28
C LEU A 26 -27.88 -8.84 -46.81
N LEU A 27 -29.17 -8.68 -46.63
CA LEU A 27 -29.83 -7.40 -46.72
C LEU A 27 -29.74 -6.65 -45.39
N THR A 28 -29.82 -5.31 -45.42
CA THR A 28 -29.78 -4.51 -44.19
C THR A 28 -30.85 -4.96 -43.21
N GLY A 29 -30.44 -5.32 -41.99
CA GLY A 29 -31.32 -5.85 -40.95
C GLY A 29 -31.64 -7.35 -41.08
N GLU A 30 -31.19 -8.05 -42.16
CA GLU A 30 -31.36 -9.49 -42.29
C GLU A 30 -30.47 -10.24 -41.29
N LEU A 31 -30.97 -11.36 -40.77
CA LEU A 31 -30.28 -12.20 -39.81
C LEU A 31 -29.63 -13.41 -40.48
N ALA A 32 -28.45 -13.78 -40.01
CA ALA A 32 -27.78 -15.02 -40.36
C ALA A 32 -27.26 -15.74 -39.09
N VAL A 33 -27.40 -17.05 -39.06
CA VAL A 33 -26.96 -17.90 -37.93
C VAL A 33 -25.87 -18.85 -38.41
N ASN A 34 -24.75 -18.84 -37.73
CA ASN A 34 -23.83 -19.96 -37.76
C ASN A 34 -24.19 -20.92 -36.62
N PHE A 35 -24.85 -22.01 -36.92
CA PHE A 35 -25.32 -22.94 -35.89
C PHE A 35 -24.23 -23.91 -35.41
N TYR A 36 -23.06 -23.98 -36.09
CA TYR A 36 -21.91 -24.72 -35.58
C TYR A 36 -21.26 -23.92 -34.41
N ASP A 37 -21.06 -22.62 -34.60
CA ASP A 37 -20.45 -21.75 -33.59
C ASP A 37 -21.49 -21.11 -32.66
N GLY A 38 -22.79 -21.29 -32.97
CA GLY A 38 -23.86 -20.64 -32.21
C GLY A 38 -23.91 -19.12 -32.36
N GLU A 39 -23.46 -18.58 -33.47
CA GLU A 39 -23.31 -17.15 -33.69
C GLU A 39 -24.45 -16.58 -34.55
N LEU A 40 -24.92 -15.37 -34.15
CA LEU A 40 -25.95 -14.60 -34.84
C LEU A 40 -25.39 -13.31 -35.40
N TYR A 41 -25.62 -13.07 -36.68
CA TYR A 41 -25.12 -11.91 -37.42
C TYR A 41 -26.25 -11.12 -38.04
N THR A 42 -26.02 -9.82 -38.30
CA THR A 42 -26.88 -8.97 -39.12
C THR A 42 -26.04 -8.04 -39.98
N LEU A 43 -26.62 -7.55 -41.09
CA LEU A 43 -26.03 -6.48 -41.87
C LEU A 43 -26.52 -5.14 -41.31
N ARG A 44 -25.61 -4.33 -40.85
CA ARG A 44 -25.86 -2.96 -40.38
C ARG A 44 -25.42 -1.97 -41.43
N TYR A 45 -26.25 -0.97 -41.68
CA TYR A 45 -25.88 0.18 -42.50
C TYR A 45 -25.64 1.40 -41.64
N ARG A 46 -24.55 2.12 -41.87
CA ARG A 46 -24.22 3.38 -41.21
C ARG A 46 -24.06 4.48 -42.25
N PRO A 47 -24.88 5.58 -42.22
CA PRO A 47 -24.70 6.70 -43.13
C PRO A 47 -23.26 7.24 -43.08
N GLY A 48 -22.63 7.40 -44.26
CA GLY A 48 -21.24 7.85 -44.38
C GLY A 48 -20.17 6.77 -44.21
N PHE A 49 -20.51 5.57 -43.70
CA PHE A 49 -19.57 4.48 -43.47
C PHE A 49 -19.88 3.18 -44.23
N GLY A 50 -21.04 3.11 -44.87
CA GLY A 50 -21.44 1.93 -45.62
C GLY A 50 -22.06 0.82 -44.76
N SER A 51 -22.12 -0.40 -45.35
CA SER A 51 -22.67 -1.60 -44.71
C SER A 51 -21.59 -2.49 -44.15
N ASP A 52 -21.76 -3.00 -42.92
CA ASP A 52 -20.88 -3.96 -42.28
C ASP A 52 -21.68 -5.11 -41.65
N VAL A 53 -21.11 -6.31 -41.66
CA VAL A 53 -21.67 -7.47 -40.96
C VAL A 53 -21.28 -7.44 -39.50
N VAL A 54 -22.26 -7.35 -38.63
CA VAL A 54 -22.08 -7.25 -37.19
C VAL A 54 -22.60 -8.52 -36.53
N LYS A 55 -21.78 -9.10 -35.66
CA LYS A 55 -22.23 -10.15 -34.75
C LYS A 55 -23.09 -9.53 -33.66
N ILE A 56 -24.33 -9.96 -33.54
CA ILE A 56 -25.32 -9.43 -32.59
C ILE A 56 -25.70 -10.43 -31.49
N GLY A 57 -25.25 -11.68 -31.62
CA GLY A 57 -25.46 -12.71 -30.62
C GLY A 57 -24.69 -13.97 -30.93
N GLY A 58 -24.71 -14.92 -30.03
CA GLY A 58 -24.10 -16.24 -30.17
C GLY A 58 -22.90 -16.47 -29.24
N ALA A 59 -22.42 -17.71 -29.25
CA ALA A 59 -21.38 -18.24 -28.35
C ALA A 59 -20.00 -17.54 -28.41
N GLY A 60 -19.87 -16.48 -29.16
CA GLY A 60 -18.64 -15.69 -29.21
C GLY A 60 -18.65 -14.38 -28.41
N VAL A 61 -19.68 -14.05 -27.65
CA VAL A 61 -19.43 -13.40 -26.37
C VAL A 61 -18.67 -14.48 -25.60
N LYS A 62 -17.39 -14.26 -25.28
CA LYS A 62 -16.66 -15.10 -24.34
C LYS A 62 -17.63 -15.39 -23.21
N VAL A 63 -18.24 -16.57 -23.22
CA VAL A 63 -18.88 -17.08 -22.02
C VAL A 63 -17.71 -17.11 -21.06
N THR A 64 -17.74 -16.25 -20.09
CA THR A 64 -16.80 -16.23 -19.02
C THR A 64 -16.76 -17.66 -18.55
N ASN A 65 -15.61 -18.34 -18.63
CA ASN A 65 -15.52 -19.71 -18.16
C ASN A 65 -15.96 -19.70 -16.70
N ILE A 66 -17.11 -20.25 -16.41
CA ILE A 66 -17.61 -20.35 -15.04
C ILE A 66 -17.27 -21.75 -14.55
N LEU A 67 -16.59 -21.81 -13.42
CA LEU A 67 -16.42 -23.06 -12.66
C LEU A 67 -17.24 -22.95 -11.37
N TYR A 68 -17.97 -24.01 -11.08
CA TYR A 68 -18.80 -24.11 -9.89
C TYR A 68 -18.09 -24.89 -8.80
N VAL A 69 -18.24 -24.41 -7.56
CA VAL A 69 -17.78 -25.09 -6.34
C VAL A 69 -18.99 -25.30 -5.44
N THR A 70 -19.22 -26.56 -5.03
CA THR A 70 -20.32 -26.92 -4.14
C THR A 70 -19.85 -27.89 -3.08
N LYS A 71 -20.55 -27.98 -1.96
CA LYS A 71 -20.21 -28.93 -0.89
C LYS A 71 -20.31 -30.41 -1.31
N ASP A 72 -21.19 -30.70 -2.25
CA ASP A 72 -21.37 -32.05 -2.80
C ASP A 72 -20.53 -32.27 -4.05
N GLY A 73 -19.62 -31.36 -4.37
CA GLY A 73 -18.74 -31.42 -5.51
C GLY A 73 -17.61 -32.44 -5.37
N ASN A 74 -16.84 -32.60 -6.45
CA ASN A 74 -15.63 -33.43 -6.47
C ASN A 74 -14.58 -32.76 -7.35
N ASP A 75 -13.34 -32.62 -6.86
CA ASP A 75 -12.26 -31.93 -7.59
C ASP A 75 -11.82 -32.65 -8.87
N ASN A 76 -12.21 -33.90 -9.06
CA ASN A 76 -12.05 -34.63 -10.33
C ASN A 76 -13.10 -34.22 -11.39
N ASN A 77 -14.17 -33.55 -11.02
CA ASN A 77 -15.19 -33.08 -11.94
C ASN A 77 -14.67 -31.92 -12.82
N THR A 78 -15.38 -31.63 -13.92
CA THR A 78 -15.01 -30.53 -14.82
C THR A 78 -15.20 -29.15 -14.18
N GLY A 79 -16.13 -29.00 -13.26
CA GLY A 79 -16.53 -27.73 -12.63
C GLY A 79 -17.45 -26.86 -13.52
N GLN A 80 -17.72 -27.26 -14.78
CA GLN A 80 -18.44 -26.43 -15.75
C GLN A 80 -19.95 -26.37 -15.56
N LYS A 81 -20.51 -27.22 -14.71
CA LYS A 81 -21.94 -27.32 -14.38
C LYS A 81 -22.11 -27.60 -12.89
N LEU A 82 -23.23 -27.18 -12.32
CA LEU A 82 -23.54 -27.45 -10.91
C LEU A 82 -23.51 -28.95 -10.56
N GLY A 83 -24.01 -29.82 -11.44
CA GLY A 83 -23.96 -31.30 -11.25
C GLY A 83 -22.55 -31.89 -11.39
N GLU A 84 -21.60 -31.16 -11.88
CA GLU A 84 -20.19 -31.54 -12.05
C GLU A 84 -19.26 -30.53 -11.35
N ALA A 85 -19.71 -29.96 -10.24
CA ALA A 85 -18.98 -28.94 -9.50
C ALA A 85 -17.70 -29.49 -8.87
N LYS A 86 -16.75 -28.63 -8.63
CA LYS A 86 -15.56 -28.87 -7.80
C LYS A 86 -15.96 -28.92 -6.32
N ALA A 87 -15.18 -29.62 -5.51
CA ALA A 87 -15.38 -29.69 -4.06
C ALA A 87 -14.74 -28.51 -3.33
N THR A 88 -13.62 -27.98 -3.87
CA THR A 88 -12.80 -26.96 -3.22
C THR A 88 -12.56 -25.77 -4.14
N ILE A 89 -12.33 -24.61 -3.55
CA ILE A 89 -11.92 -23.39 -4.29
C ILE A 89 -10.54 -23.63 -4.91
N GLY A 90 -9.62 -24.25 -4.16
CA GLY A 90 -8.29 -24.62 -4.67
C GLY A 90 -8.36 -25.53 -5.89
N GLY A 91 -9.24 -26.55 -5.88
CA GLY A 91 -9.46 -27.44 -7.01
C GLY A 91 -10.06 -26.74 -8.23
N ALA A 92 -10.93 -25.76 -8.01
CA ALA A 92 -11.46 -24.92 -9.09
C ALA A 92 -10.39 -23.99 -9.67
N ILE A 93 -9.57 -23.37 -8.84
CA ILE A 93 -8.46 -22.52 -9.28
C ILE A 93 -7.43 -23.30 -10.09
N ALA A 94 -7.10 -24.53 -9.67
CA ALA A 94 -6.18 -25.40 -10.41
C ALA A 94 -6.69 -25.79 -11.82
N ALA A 95 -8.01 -25.83 -12.01
CA ALA A 95 -8.63 -26.13 -13.31
C ALA A 95 -8.95 -24.86 -14.14
N ALA A 96 -8.78 -23.68 -13.56
CA ALA A 96 -9.19 -22.43 -14.17
C ALA A 96 -8.19 -21.95 -15.25
N THR A 97 -8.72 -21.22 -16.22
CA THR A 97 -7.94 -20.48 -17.22
C THR A 97 -8.15 -18.99 -17.04
N THR A 98 -7.30 -18.16 -17.62
CA THR A 98 -7.42 -16.70 -17.56
C THR A 98 -8.83 -16.22 -17.90
N GLY A 99 -9.40 -15.36 -17.05
CA GLY A 99 -10.76 -14.82 -17.21
C GLY A 99 -11.87 -15.75 -16.68
N THR A 100 -11.52 -16.83 -15.97
CA THR A 100 -12.51 -17.72 -15.33
C THR A 100 -13.14 -17.02 -14.10
N ILE A 101 -14.44 -17.21 -13.94
CA ILE A 101 -15.17 -16.90 -12.70
C ILE A 101 -15.42 -18.20 -11.94
N ILE A 102 -14.96 -18.30 -10.72
CA ILE A 102 -15.24 -19.39 -9.81
C ILE A 102 -16.44 -18.99 -8.97
N LYS A 103 -17.56 -19.66 -9.17
CA LYS A 103 -18.80 -19.44 -8.43
C LYS A 103 -18.91 -20.43 -7.30
N VAL A 104 -18.90 -19.93 -6.05
CA VAL A 104 -18.90 -20.75 -4.84
C VAL A 104 -20.29 -20.74 -4.22
N SER A 105 -20.92 -21.90 -4.14
CA SER A 105 -22.24 -22.05 -3.53
C SER A 105 -22.18 -21.99 -2.00
N ALA A 106 -23.33 -21.77 -1.38
CA ALA A 106 -23.47 -21.73 0.06
C ALA A 106 -22.82 -22.94 0.74
N GLY A 107 -22.06 -22.70 1.81
CA GLY A 107 -21.38 -23.73 2.60
C GLY A 107 -20.09 -23.26 3.26
N THR A 108 -19.53 -24.13 4.08
CA THR A 108 -18.23 -23.92 4.72
C THR A 108 -17.16 -24.74 4.03
N TYR A 109 -16.14 -24.09 3.50
CA TYR A 109 -15.06 -24.69 2.73
C TYR A 109 -13.74 -24.62 3.52
N VAL A 110 -13.21 -25.79 3.88
CA VAL A 110 -11.87 -25.87 4.48
C VAL A 110 -10.89 -26.00 3.33
N GLU A 111 -10.03 -24.99 3.18
CA GLU A 111 -9.12 -24.89 2.05
C GLU A 111 -7.68 -25.18 2.47
N ASN A 112 -6.98 -25.97 1.65
CA ASN A 112 -5.57 -26.25 1.85
C ASN A 112 -4.72 -25.05 1.36
N ASN A 113 -4.47 -24.12 2.27
CA ASN A 113 -3.75 -22.89 1.99
C ASN A 113 -2.22 -23.05 2.10
N PRO A 114 -1.40 -22.18 1.43
CA PRO A 114 -1.82 -21.01 0.67
C PRO A 114 -2.38 -21.39 -0.70
N ILE A 115 -3.42 -20.70 -1.14
CA ILE A 115 -3.98 -20.85 -2.47
C ILE A 115 -3.43 -19.75 -3.37
N SER A 116 -2.54 -20.09 -4.30
CA SER A 116 -2.05 -19.13 -5.31
C SER A 116 -3.08 -18.96 -6.42
N VAL A 117 -3.56 -17.74 -6.59
CA VAL A 117 -4.60 -17.38 -7.55
C VAL A 117 -3.96 -16.73 -8.78
N PRO A 118 -3.96 -17.41 -9.95
CA PRO A 118 -3.41 -16.85 -11.17
C PRO A 118 -4.06 -15.52 -11.57
N PRO A 119 -3.37 -14.65 -12.34
CA PRO A 119 -3.91 -13.36 -12.75
C PRO A 119 -5.27 -13.46 -13.45
N GLN A 120 -6.11 -12.42 -13.25
CA GLN A 120 -7.40 -12.25 -13.92
C GLN A 120 -8.43 -13.34 -13.63
N LEU A 121 -8.36 -14.02 -12.49
CA LEU A 121 -9.42 -14.89 -11.99
C LEU A 121 -10.34 -14.17 -11.01
N SER A 122 -11.60 -14.59 -11.00
CA SER A 122 -12.59 -14.10 -10.03
C SER A 122 -13.12 -15.23 -9.16
N VAL A 123 -13.25 -15.01 -7.86
CA VAL A 123 -13.86 -15.94 -6.90
C VAL A 123 -15.04 -15.23 -6.25
N VAL A 124 -16.25 -15.73 -6.48
CA VAL A 124 -17.48 -15.08 -6.07
C VAL A 124 -18.40 -16.07 -5.36
N GLY A 125 -18.76 -15.77 -4.14
CA GLY A 125 -19.73 -16.55 -3.37
C GLY A 125 -21.17 -16.30 -3.82
N ASP A 126 -22.09 -17.15 -3.42
CA ASP A 126 -23.51 -16.94 -3.63
C ASP A 126 -24.04 -15.78 -2.77
N SER A 127 -23.55 -15.68 -1.53
CA SER A 127 -23.92 -14.65 -0.57
C SER A 127 -22.83 -14.48 0.49
N LEU A 128 -22.65 -13.24 0.92
CA LEU A 128 -21.62 -12.86 1.89
C LEU A 128 -21.60 -13.71 3.18
N ARG A 129 -22.76 -14.10 3.69
CA ARG A 129 -22.86 -14.83 4.98
C ARG A 129 -23.00 -16.34 4.82
N GLU A 130 -23.33 -16.81 3.66
CA GLU A 130 -23.59 -18.23 3.41
C GLU A 130 -22.35 -18.98 2.90
N VAL A 131 -21.37 -18.26 2.36
CA VAL A 131 -20.11 -18.85 1.91
C VAL A 131 -19.01 -18.50 2.90
N SER A 132 -18.59 -19.51 3.67
CA SER A 132 -17.52 -19.38 4.65
C SER A 132 -16.28 -20.17 4.23
N ILE A 133 -15.11 -19.54 4.28
CA ILE A 133 -13.82 -20.14 3.93
C ILE A 133 -12.98 -20.24 5.20
N VAL A 134 -12.42 -21.44 5.43
CA VAL A 134 -11.62 -21.77 6.62
C VAL A 134 -10.22 -22.18 6.16
N PRO A 135 -9.14 -21.57 6.68
CA PRO A 135 -7.78 -22.04 6.40
C PRO A 135 -7.52 -23.37 7.10
N ALA A 136 -6.99 -24.35 6.38
CA ALA A 136 -6.56 -25.64 6.96
C ALA A 136 -5.20 -25.51 7.66
N ASN A 137 -4.34 -24.61 7.21
CA ASN A 137 -3.00 -24.37 7.76
C ASN A 137 -2.91 -22.96 8.35
N ILE A 138 -2.82 -22.88 9.67
CA ILE A 138 -2.75 -21.61 10.41
C ILE A 138 -1.41 -20.87 10.25
N ASP A 139 -0.36 -21.57 9.78
CA ASP A 139 0.99 -21.03 9.60
C ASP A 139 1.24 -20.46 8.20
N GLN A 140 0.21 -20.40 7.35
CA GLN A 140 0.30 -19.89 5.99
C GLN A 140 -0.78 -18.84 5.73
N ASP A 141 -0.50 -17.93 4.77
CA ASP A 141 -1.53 -17.04 4.25
C ASP A 141 -2.67 -17.86 3.61
N LEU A 142 -3.89 -17.32 3.53
CA LEU A 142 -5.01 -18.05 2.95
C LEU A 142 -4.97 -17.96 1.42
N PHE A 143 -4.95 -16.75 0.86
CA PHE A 143 -4.86 -16.52 -0.57
C PHE A 143 -3.61 -15.72 -0.93
N HIS A 144 -2.82 -16.26 -1.84
CA HIS A 144 -1.82 -15.51 -2.58
C HIS A 144 -2.45 -14.98 -3.86
N ILE A 145 -2.67 -13.67 -3.94
CA ILE A 145 -3.41 -13.04 -5.03
C ILE A 145 -2.48 -12.35 -6.01
N SER A 146 -2.93 -12.30 -7.26
CA SER A 146 -2.22 -11.76 -8.40
C SER A 146 -2.99 -10.59 -9.02
N PRO A 147 -2.34 -9.74 -9.84
CA PRO A 147 -3.00 -8.64 -10.52
C PRO A 147 -4.26 -9.07 -11.29
N GLY A 148 -5.31 -8.25 -11.18
CA GLY A 148 -6.58 -8.48 -11.86
C GLY A 148 -7.46 -9.57 -11.24
N ASN A 149 -7.10 -10.10 -10.06
CA ASN A 149 -8.01 -10.95 -9.32
C ASN A 149 -9.19 -10.16 -8.76
N TYR A 150 -10.33 -10.82 -8.67
CA TYR A 150 -11.52 -10.29 -8.04
C TYR A 150 -12.07 -11.29 -7.02
N PHE A 151 -12.38 -10.82 -5.81
CA PHE A 151 -13.03 -11.60 -4.77
C PHE A 151 -14.28 -10.87 -4.31
N GLY A 152 -15.39 -11.60 -4.17
CA GLY A 152 -16.64 -11.00 -3.71
C GLY A 152 -17.58 -11.98 -3.04
N GLU A 153 -18.45 -11.46 -2.15
CA GLU A 153 -19.50 -12.21 -1.47
C GLU A 153 -18.97 -13.40 -0.64
N LEU A 154 -17.88 -13.19 0.13
CA LEU A 154 -17.20 -14.25 0.88
C LEU A 154 -17.00 -13.85 2.34
N SER A 155 -17.14 -14.83 3.24
CA SER A 155 -16.73 -14.72 4.64
C SER A 155 -15.55 -15.64 4.91
N PHE A 156 -14.59 -15.16 5.71
CA PHE A 156 -13.42 -15.90 6.14
C PHE A 156 -13.51 -16.13 7.63
N VAL A 157 -13.40 -17.38 8.08
CA VAL A 157 -13.60 -17.78 9.48
C VAL A 157 -12.49 -18.72 9.93
N GLY A 158 -12.24 -18.80 11.24
CA GLY A 158 -11.21 -19.65 11.81
C GLY A 158 -10.09 -18.85 12.48
N THR A 159 -8.87 -19.34 12.38
CA THR A 159 -7.69 -18.75 13.02
C THR A 159 -6.49 -18.81 12.09
N LEU A 160 -5.68 -17.76 12.10
CA LEU A 160 -4.33 -17.73 11.52
C LEU A 160 -3.33 -17.25 12.58
N ASN A 161 -2.10 -17.68 12.47
CA ASN A 161 -1.03 -17.17 13.32
C ASN A 161 -0.71 -15.71 12.99
N PRO A 162 -0.22 -14.91 13.96
CA PRO A 162 0.15 -13.52 13.75
C PRO A 162 1.11 -13.36 12.56
N GLY A 163 0.83 -12.36 11.72
CA GLY A 163 1.61 -12.08 10.49
C GLY A 163 1.15 -12.83 9.25
N LYS A 164 0.20 -13.77 9.39
CA LYS A 164 -0.45 -14.46 8.25
C LYS A 164 -1.69 -13.71 7.81
N ALA A 165 -1.97 -13.73 6.51
CA ALA A 165 -2.99 -12.90 5.89
C ALA A 165 -4.10 -13.71 5.24
N VAL A 166 -5.30 -13.11 5.18
CA VAL A 166 -6.39 -13.62 4.34
C VAL A 166 -6.04 -13.42 2.87
N PHE A 167 -5.58 -12.20 2.53
CA PHE A 167 -5.09 -11.87 1.20
C PHE A 167 -3.67 -11.31 1.28
N ALA A 168 -2.74 -11.89 0.56
CA ALA A 168 -1.39 -11.39 0.38
C ALA A 168 -1.05 -11.39 -1.12
N PHE A 169 -0.13 -10.54 -1.57
CA PHE A 169 0.44 -10.70 -2.91
C PHE A 169 1.16 -12.04 -3.02
N ASP A 170 0.98 -12.72 -4.15
CA ASP A 170 1.69 -13.96 -4.43
C ASP A 170 3.19 -13.68 -4.55
N PRO A 171 4.03 -14.22 -3.64
CA PRO A 171 5.47 -13.99 -3.66
C PRO A 171 6.15 -14.58 -4.90
N ASN A 172 5.47 -15.47 -5.64
CA ASN A 172 5.97 -16.11 -6.85
C ASN A 172 5.47 -15.43 -8.13
N THR A 173 4.58 -14.43 -8.03
CA THR A 173 4.07 -13.72 -9.19
C THR A 173 5.11 -12.72 -9.69
N ILE A 174 5.75 -13.06 -10.81
CA ILE A 174 6.69 -12.18 -11.53
C ILE A 174 5.94 -11.29 -12.54
N ARG A 175 4.65 -11.49 -12.73
CA ARG A 175 3.90 -10.85 -13.81
C ARG A 175 3.40 -9.49 -13.41
N TYR A 176 3.89 -8.51 -14.13
CA TYR A 176 3.39 -7.16 -14.18
C TYR A 176 2.02 -7.12 -14.89
N SER A 177 1.04 -6.52 -14.24
CA SER A 177 -0.26 -6.16 -14.82
C SER A 177 -0.64 -4.77 -14.32
N ASN A 178 -1.29 -3.97 -15.15
CA ASN A 178 -1.83 -2.68 -14.80
C ASN A 178 -3.21 -2.75 -14.11
N GLN A 179 -3.62 -3.93 -13.65
CA GLN A 179 -4.90 -4.16 -12.97
C GLN A 179 -4.66 -4.62 -11.54
N SER A 180 -5.05 -3.79 -10.58
CA SER A 180 -4.97 -4.16 -9.16
C SER A 180 -5.94 -5.30 -8.83
N PRO A 181 -5.62 -6.19 -7.88
CA PRO A 181 -6.59 -7.06 -7.27
C PRO A 181 -7.70 -6.24 -6.60
N TYR A 182 -8.92 -6.75 -6.66
CA TYR A 182 -10.10 -6.08 -6.13
C TYR A 182 -10.89 -7.00 -5.21
N ILE A 183 -11.14 -6.56 -3.97
CA ILE A 183 -11.89 -7.29 -2.96
C ILE A 183 -13.16 -6.50 -2.65
N ARG A 184 -14.30 -7.13 -2.81
CA ARG A 184 -15.58 -6.45 -2.64
C ARG A 184 -16.56 -7.26 -1.82
N ASN A 185 -17.28 -6.57 -0.92
CA ASN A 185 -18.32 -7.17 -0.10
C ASN A 185 -17.89 -8.50 0.55
N CYS A 186 -16.79 -8.46 1.29
CA CYS A 186 -16.24 -9.59 2.01
C CYS A 186 -16.21 -9.30 3.52
N THR A 187 -16.16 -10.35 4.34
CA THR A 187 -15.95 -10.20 5.78
C THR A 187 -14.88 -11.16 6.28
N ASN A 188 -13.91 -10.63 7.02
CA ASN A 188 -12.89 -11.40 7.70
C ASN A 188 -13.23 -11.54 9.19
N PHE A 189 -13.42 -12.76 9.67
CA PHE A 189 -13.61 -13.13 11.08
C PHE A 189 -12.42 -13.92 11.65
N ILE A 190 -11.33 -14.05 10.89
CA ILE A 190 -10.17 -14.83 11.34
C ILE A 190 -9.38 -14.03 12.36
N THR A 191 -9.34 -14.53 13.60
CA THR A 191 -8.58 -13.89 14.69
C THR A 191 -7.07 -13.89 14.42
N ASN A 192 -6.37 -12.88 14.95
CA ASN A 192 -4.92 -12.64 14.80
C ASN A 192 -4.43 -12.42 13.37
N SER A 193 -5.29 -12.55 12.36
CA SER A 193 -4.92 -12.44 10.95
C SER A 193 -4.60 -11.01 10.53
N ILE A 194 -3.90 -10.90 9.40
CA ILE A 194 -3.89 -9.69 8.57
C ILE A 194 -4.98 -9.86 7.52
N GLY A 195 -5.93 -8.92 7.43
CA GLY A 195 -6.98 -9.02 6.41
C GLY A 195 -6.41 -8.87 4.99
N MET A 196 -5.63 -7.81 4.76
CA MET A 196 -4.91 -7.58 3.51
C MET A 196 -3.45 -7.25 3.80
N LYS A 197 -2.53 -8.03 3.24
CA LYS A 197 -1.08 -7.83 3.34
C LYS A 197 -0.52 -7.38 1.99
N ILE A 198 -0.19 -6.10 1.91
CA ILE A 198 0.24 -5.44 0.70
C ILE A 198 1.73 -5.12 0.84
N ASP A 199 2.56 -6.12 0.55
CA ASP A 199 4.00 -5.97 0.57
C ASP A 199 4.49 -5.65 -0.85
N GLY A 200 4.95 -4.41 -1.06
CA GLY A 200 5.43 -3.97 -2.35
C GLY A 200 6.68 -4.70 -2.86
N ASN A 201 7.39 -5.42 -2.00
CA ASN A 201 8.51 -6.27 -2.43
C ASN A 201 8.05 -7.55 -3.15
N ASN A 202 6.80 -7.97 -2.92
CA ASN A 202 6.23 -9.16 -3.55
C ASN A 202 5.63 -8.89 -4.94
N VAL A 203 5.71 -7.65 -5.43
CA VAL A 203 5.18 -7.27 -6.75
C VAL A 203 6.23 -6.48 -7.51
N LEU A 204 6.60 -6.96 -8.68
CA LEU A 204 7.49 -6.26 -9.60
C LEU A 204 6.70 -5.25 -10.46
N GLY A 205 7.23 -4.04 -10.59
CA GLY A 205 6.66 -2.99 -11.41
C GLY A 205 5.96 -1.87 -10.62
N PRO A 206 5.45 -0.83 -11.31
CA PRO A 206 4.92 0.38 -10.66
C PRO A 206 3.55 0.20 -9.99
N PHE A 207 2.83 -0.89 -10.27
CA PHE A 207 1.47 -1.10 -9.73
C PHE A 207 1.49 -2.11 -8.57
N LYS A 208 1.91 -1.63 -7.40
CA LYS A 208 1.97 -2.39 -6.15
C LYS A 208 0.72 -2.12 -5.32
N SER A 209 -0.47 -2.22 -5.95
CA SER A 209 -1.72 -1.80 -5.32
C SER A 209 -2.74 -2.91 -5.18
N MET A 210 -3.51 -2.86 -4.09
CA MET A 210 -4.77 -3.57 -3.90
C MET A 210 -5.91 -2.57 -3.70
N VAL A 211 -7.10 -2.94 -4.13
CA VAL A 211 -8.30 -2.12 -3.98
C VAL A 211 -9.35 -2.91 -3.21
N THR A 212 -10.05 -2.26 -2.29
CA THR A 212 -11.22 -2.86 -1.64
C THR A 212 -12.39 -1.91 -1.64
N ASP A 213 -13.58 -2.50 -1.68
CA ASP A 213 -14.86 -1.85 -1.47
C ASP A 213 -15.74 -2.73 -0.57
N SER A 214 -16.20 -2.17 0.56
CA SER A 214 -17.06 -2.88 1.50
C SER A 214 -16.43 -4.18 2.05
N PHE A 215 -15.22 -4.07 2.58
CA PHE A 215 -14.56 -5.18 3.25
C PHE A 215 -14.55 -4.98 4.77
N THR A 216 -15.30 -5.81 5.49
CA THR A 216 -15.36 -5.78 6.95
C THR A 216 -14.28 -6.65 7.55
N GLN A 217 -13.49 -6.09 8.47
CA GLN A 217 -12.45 -6.78 9.22
C GLN A 217 -12.90 -6.91 10.69
N TYR A 218 -13.36 -8.06 11.08
CA TYR A 218 -13.62 -8.43 12.48
C TYR A 218 -12.56 -9.46 12.91
N ASN A 219 -11.30 -9.04 12.86
CA ASN A 219 -10.13 -9.89 13.13
C ASN A 219 -9.47 -9.52 14.46
N GLN A 220 -10.12 -9.87 15.54
CA GLN A 220 -9.67 -9.57 16.89
C GLN A 220 -8.16 -9.83 17.06
N ASN A 221 -7.44 -8.87 17.66
CA ASN A 221 -5.98 -8.86 17.85
C ASN A 221 -5.14 -8.87 16.56
N GLY A 222 -5.75 -8.86 15.39
CA GLY A 222 -5.07 -8.84 14.10
C GLY A 222 -4.79 -7.44 13.56
N ILE A 223 -4.44 -7.38 12.31
CA ILE A 223 -4.24 -6.13 11.55
C ILE A 223 -5.26 -6.13 10.40
N GLY A 224 -6.10 -5.11 10.30
CA GLY A 224 -7.08 -5.03 9.23
C GLY A 224 -6.39 -4.98 7.86
N VAL A 225 -5.54 -3.98 7.64
CA VAL A 225 -4.74 -3.83 6.41
C VAL A 225 -3.31 -3.47 6.77
N SER A 226 -2.34 -4.22 6.24
CA SER A 226 -0.91 -3.96 6.37
C SER A 226 -0.31 -3.62 5.01
N ILE A 227 0.29 -2.43 4.87
CA ILE A 227 0.84 -1.91 3.63
C ILE A 227 2.29 -1.55 3.86
N THR A 228 3.21 -2.25 3.22
CA THR A 228 4.65 -2.09 3.45
C THR A 228 5.42 -2.02 2.13
N ASN A 229 6.69 -1.59 2.22
CA ASN A 229 7.65 -1.61 1.11
C ASN A 229 7.11 -0.93 -0.15
N GLU A 230 6.62 0.32 0.03
CA GLU A 230 6.03 1.13 -1.04
C GLU A 230 4.76 0.55 -1.68
N GLY A 231 4.16 -0.45 -1.07
CA GLY A 231 2.82 -0.91 -1.44
C GLY A 231 1.80 0.23 -1.36
N TYR A 232 0.69 0.07 -2.07
CA TYR A 232 -0.38 1.04 -2.09
C TYR A 232 -1.73 0.35 -1.94
N ALA A 233 -2.65 0.99 -1.27
CA ALA A 233 -4.04 0.54 -1.22
C ALA A 233 -5.01 1.69 -1.44
N GLN A 234 -6.07 1.40 -2.19
CA GLN A 234 -7.27 2.23 -2.21
C GLN A 234 -8.36 1.50 -1.43
N LEU A 235 -8.75 2.09 -0.31
CA LEU A 235 -9.64 1.49 0.67
C LEU A 235 -10.95 2.29 0.72
N VAL A 236 -12.02 1.70 0.20
CA VAL A 236 -13.35 2.31 0.16
C VAL A 236 -14.29 1.50 1.03
N SER A 237 -15.03 2.16 1.90
CA SER A 237 -16.01 1.53 2.81
C SER A 237 -15.40 0.33 3.57
N LEU A 238 -14.17 0.51 4.07
CA LEU A 238 -13.51 -0.48 4.91
C LEU A 238 -13.96 -0.30 6.36
N PHE A 239 -14.44 -1.38 6.96
CA PHE A 239 -14.79 -1.42 8.37
C PHE A 239 -13.85 -2.35 9.10
N THR A 240 -13.18 -1.84 10.15
CA THR A 240 -12.33 -2.64 11.03
C THR A 240 -12.89 -2.61 12.45
N ILE A 241 -13.04 -3.77 13.05
CA ILE A 241 -13.67 -3.94 14.36
C ILE A 241 -12.78 -4.81 15.23
N ALA A 242 -12.42 -4.31 16.41
CA ALA A 242 -11.60 -5.00 17.42
C ALA A 242 -10.21 -5.47 16.91
N SER A 243 -9.74 -4.95 15.81
CA SER A 243 -8.37 -5.20 15.31
C SER A 243 -7.36 -4.55 16.26
N ASN A 244 -6.20 -5.17 16.46
CA ASN A 244 -5.11 -4.51 17.19
C ASN A 244 -4.64 -3.25 16.45
N ILE A 245 -4.46 -3.34 15.13
CA ILE A 245 -4.21 -2.19 14.26
C ILE A 245 -5.20 -2.27 13.10
N ALA A 246 -5.99 -1.22 12.90
CA ALA A 246 -6.94 -1.22 11.80
C ALA A 246 -6.22 -1.10 10.46
N ILE A 247 -5.37 -0.07 10.30
CA ILE A 247 -4.60 0.18 9.09
C ILE A 247 -3.16 0.54 9.46
N TYR A 248 -2.21 -0.19 8.90
CA TYR A 248 -0.78 0.02 9.07
C TYR A 248 -0.12 0.31 7.73
N CYS A 249 0.54 1.46 7.63
CA CYS A 249 1.42 1.82 6.50
C CYS A 249 2.86 1.93 7.01
N GLY A 250 3.75 1.06 6.55
CA GLY A 250 5.16 1.06 6.95
C GLY A 250 6.10 1.00 5.75
N SER A 251 7.37 1.35 5.95
CA SER A 251 8.42 1.26 4.91
C SER A 251 8.02 1.93 3.58
N GLY A 252 7.46 3.13 3.64
CA GLY A 252 7.01 3.88 2.46
C GLY A 252 5.66 3.41 1.89
N GLY A 253 4.97 2.49 2.55
CA GLY A 253 3.62 2.09 2.20
C GLY A 253 2.62 3.25 2.33
N ALA A 254 1.60 3.25 1.50
CA ALA A 254 0.61 4.33 1.48
C ALA A 254 -0.79 3.82 1.18
N CYS A 255 -1.80 4.48 1.70
CA CYS A 255 -3.19 4.24 1.30
C CYS A 255 -4.00 5.54 1.21
N ASP A 256 -5.02 5.48 0.38
CA ASP A 256 -6.12 6.42 0.36
C ASP A 256 -7.36 5.71 0.93
N LEU A 257 -7.94 6.29 1.97
CA LEU A 257 -9.02 5.72 2.76
C LEU A 257 -10.25 6.61 2.64
N THR A 258 -11.36 6.05 2.17
CA THR A 258 -12.59 6.81 1.92
C THR A 258 -13.79 6.10 2.53
N ASN A 259 -14.67 6.87 3.19
CA ASN A 259 -15.92 6.39 3.75
C ASN A 259 -15.76 5.10 4.59
N SER A 260 -14.84 5.11 5.52
CA SER A 260 -14.42 3.94 6.28
C SER A 260 -14.56 4.18 7.79
N ASN A 261 -14.45 3.12 8.58
CA ASN A 261 -14.55 3.19 10.03
C ASN A 261 -13.57 2.22 10.69
N SER A 262 -12.98 2.65 11.81
CA SER A 262 -12.23 1.79 12.73
C SER A 262 -12.86 1.87 14.11
N SER A 263 -13.21 0.72 14.69
CA SER A 263 -13.94 0.67 15.96
C SER A 263 -13.36 -0.39 16.90
N PHE A 264 -13.31 -0.06 18.18
CA PHE A 264 -13.05 -0.97 19.31
C PHE A 264 -11.69 -1.69 19.29
N GLY A 265 -10.72 -1.17 18.51
CA GLY A 265 -9.35 -1.70 18.47
C GLY A 265 -8.37 -0.90 19.32
N ASN A 266 -7.08 -1.15 19.12
CA ASN A 266 -6.03 -0.43 19.84
C ASN A 266 -5.51 0.77 19.03
N TYR A 267 -5.31 0.60 17.72
CA TYR A 267 -4.83 1.64 16.82
C TYR A 267 -5.71 1.70 15.57
N GLY A 268 -6.24 2.87 15.26
CA GLY A 268 -7.04 3.07 14.06
C GLY A 268 -6.17 3.21 12.81
N LEU A 269 -5.31 4.21 12.78
CA LEU A 269 -4.42 4.47 11.63
C LEU A 269 -2.98 4.62 12.11
N VAL A 270 -2.07 3.90 11.46
CA VAL A 270 -0.64 3.98 11.74
C VAL A 270 0.12 4.22 10.45
N ALA A 271 0.90 5.29 10.39
CA ALA A 271 1.89 5.53 9.34
C ALA A 271 3.27 5.60 9.99
N ASP A 272 4.15 4.68 9.63
CA ASP A 272 5.44 4.52 10.28
C ASP A 272 6.58 4.32 9.28
N GLY A 273 7.70 5.02 9.53
CA GLY A 273 8.93 4.85 8.80
C GLY A 273 8.93 5.40 7.38
N VAL A 274 10.00 5.09 6.69
CA VAL A 274 10.26 5.49 5.31
C VAL A 274 10.60 4.28 4.45
N GLY A 275 10.38 4.40 3.15
CA GLY A 275 10.76 3.42 2.16
C GLY A 275 12.27 3.40 1.88
N PRO A 276 12.72 2.65 0.90
CA PRO A 276 14.11 2.64 0.48
C PRO A 276 14.54 4.02 -0.06
N LEU A 277 15.86 4.24 -0.03
CA LEU A 277 16.46 5.44 -0.61
C LEU A 277 16.04 5.62 -2.07
N LYS A 278 15.56 6.81 -2.41
CA LYS A 278 15.16 7.13 -3.80
C LYS A 278 16.29 7.75 -4.60
N TYR A 279 16.96 8.72 -4.02
CA TYR A 279 18.11 9.41 -4.57
C TYR A 279 18.77 10.25 -3.48
N SER A 280 19.93 10.82 -3.79
CA SER A 280 20.61 11.76 -2.90
C SER A 280 20.94 13.06 -3.63
N GLY A 281 21.06 14.11 -2.86
CA GLY A 281 21.60 15.40 -3.30
C GLY A 281 22.72 15.86 -2.40
N THR A 282 23.33 17.00 -2.74
CA THR A 282 24.42 17.61 -1.98
C THR A 282 24.12 19.09 -1.75
N ILE A 283 24.26 19.56 -0.55
CA ILE A 283 24.07 20.98 -0.18
C ILE A 283 25.07 21.85 -0.94
N VAL A 284 24.57 22.87 -1.64
CA VAL A 284 25.41 23.80 -2.41
C VAL A 284 25.57 25.17 -1.76
N SER A 285 24.72 25.50 -0.79
CA SER A 285 24.87 26.70 0.05
C SER A 285 24.67 26.31 1.51
N PRO A 286 25.41 26.90 2.46
CA PRO A 286 25.26 26.55 3.88
C PRO A 286 23.84 26.89 4.36
N ILE A 287 23.34 26.11 5.31
CA ILE A 287 22.03 26.33 5.96
C ILE A 287 22.34 26.81 7.38
N GLY A 288 21.74 27.92 7.78
CA GLY A 288 21.85 28.46 9.13
C GLY A 288 20.93 27.77 10.13
N ILE A 289 21.18 28.06 11.41
CA ILE A 289 20.27 27.65 12.49
C ILE A 289 18.94 28.39 12.33
N ASN A 290 17.83 27.68 12.54
CA ASN A 290 16.46 28.17 12.39
C ASN A 290 16.06 28.49 10.92
N GLU A 291 16.79 27.99 9.95
CA GLU A 291 16.39 28.05 8.55
C GLU A 291 15.69 26.74 8.13
N ASP A 292 14.75 26.87 7.21
CA ASP A 292 13.96 25.76 6.66
C ASP A 292 14.11 25.62 5.14
N THR A 293 14.86 26.55 4.52
CA THR A 293 14.99 26.60 3.06
C THR A 293 16.46 26.53 2.66
N PHE A 294 16.76 25.67 1.69
CA PHE A 294 18.12 25.42 1.24
C PHE A 294 18.19 25.05 -0.23
N THR A 295 19.40 25.09 -0.77
CA THR A 295 19.67 24.73 -2.17
C THR A 295 20.51 23.45 -2.21
N VAL A 296 20.06 22.50 -3.01
CA VAL A 296 20.68 21.17 -3.18
C VAL A 296 21.00 20.91 -4.66
N SER A 297 22.18 20.38 -4.89
CA SER A 297 22.53 19.80 -6.20
C SER A 297 22.08 18.34 -6.19
N ILE A 298 21.31 17.95 -7.21
CA ILE A 298 20.87 16.58 -7.42
C ILE A 298 21.50 16.13 -8.73
N ASP A 299 22.51 15.29 -8.63
CA ASP A 299 23.15 14.71 -9.79
C ASP A 299 22.24 13.66 -10.42
N ASP A 300 21.87 13.93 -11.67
CA ASP A 300 21.17 12.99 -12.54
C ASP A 300 21.98 12.78 -13.83
N PRO A 301 23.19 12.18 -13.72
CA PRO A 301 24.02 11.98 -14.89
C PRO A 301 23.36 10.98 -15.83
N THR A 302 23.38 11.29 -17.13
CA THR A 302 23.09 10.30 -18.16
C THR A 302 24.28 9.37 -18.28
N ILE A 303 24.07 8.07 -18.10
CA ILE A 303 25.11 7.06 -18.12
C ILE A 303 24.90 6.16 -19.34
N ASN A 304 25.94 5.99 -20.14
CA ASN A 304 25.88 5.11 -21.30
C ASN A 304 25.76 3.63 -20.90
N VAL A 305 24.98 2.88 -21.64
CA VAL A 305 24.87 1.44 -21.52
C VAL A 305 25.99 0.77 -22.27
N SER A 306 26.71 -0.11 -21.60
CA SER A 306 27.78 -0.93 -22.22
C SER A 306 27.28 -2.32 -22.63
N ASN A 307 26.25 -2.85 -21.94
CA ASN A 307 25.64 -4.12 -22.28
C ASN A 307 24.18 -4.18 -21.76
N ALA A 308 23.34 -4.95 -22.44
CA ALA A 308 21.99 -5.27 -21.97
C ALA A 308 21.62 -6.72 -22.32
N VAL A 309 21.08 -7.43 -21.37
CA VAL A 309 20.60 -8.81 -21.55
C VAL A 309 19.10 -8.83 -21.23
N TYR A 310 18.31 -9.22 -22.22
CA TYR A 310 16.86 -9.27 -22.08
C TYR A 310 16.34 -10.73 -22.01
N GLY A 311 15.59 -11.02 -20.96
CA GLY A 311 14.87 -12.28 -20.81
C GLY A 311 13.46 -12.16 -21.36
N ASN A 312 13.21 -12.70 -22.53
CA ASN A 312 11.92 -12.56 -23.22
C ASN A 312 10.73 -13.17 -22.46
N THR A 313 10.93 -14.25 -21.73
CA THR A 313 9.89 -14.91 -20.93
C THR A 313 9.68 -14.28 -19.54
N SER A 314 10.75 -13.75 -18.95
CA SER A 314 10.69 -13.06 -17.66
C SER A 314 10.30 -11.58 -17.80
N GLY A 315 10.54 -10.98 -18.96
CA GLY A 315 10.38 -9.54 -19.18
C GLY A 315 11.39 -8.68 -18.45
N ILE A 316 12.47 -9.28 -17.94
CA ILE A 316 13.51 -8.58 -17.21
C ILE A 316 14.65 -8.23 -18.17
N VAL A 317 15.06 -6.96 -18.16
CA VAL A 317 16.32 -6.52 -18.77
C VAL A 317 17.35 -6.32 -17.66
N THR A 318 18.53 -6.89 -17.82
CA THR A 318 19.71 -6.61 -17.01
C THR A 318 20.63 -5.70 -17.80
N ILE A 319 20.88 -4.52 -17.28
CA ILE A 319 21.68 -3.46 -17.93
C ILE A 319 23.01 -3.33 -17.23
N THR A 320 24.09 -3.29 -18.00
CA THR A 320 25.43 -2.94 -17.54
C THR A 320 25.78 -1.55 -18.04
N THR A 321 26.10 -0.65 -17.15
CA THR A 321 26.47 0.74 -17.44
C THR A 321 27.97 0.89 -17.65
N SER A 322 28.39 1.91 -18.37
CA SER A 322 29.81 2.21 -18.63
C SER A 322 30.58 2.66 -17.39
N THR A 323 29.87 3.24 -16.42
CA THR A 323 30.39 3.68 -15.11
C THR A 323 29.42 3.27 -14.02
N SER A 324 29.80 3.43 -12.75
CA SER A 324 28.90 3.17 -11.63
C SER A 324 27.63 4.01 -11.75
N HIS A 325 26.46 3.35 -11.60
CA HIS A 325 25.16 4.00 -11.77
C HIS A 325 24.61 4.61 -10.47
N ASN A 326 25.10 4.20 -9.30
CA ASN A 326 24.61 4.64 -7.99
C ASN A 326 23.07 4.48 -7.76
N PHE A 327 22.42 3.62 -8.56
CA PHE A 327 21.01 3.31 -8.35
C PHE A 327 20.84 2.31 -7.21
N SER A 328 19.70 2.41 -6.55
CA SER A 328 19.25 1.44 -5.53
C SER A 328 17.95 0.79 -5.96
N THR A 329 17.70 -0.41 -5.47
CA THR A 329 16.42 -1.11 -5.68
C THR A 329 15.25 -0.20 -5.26
N GLY A 330 14.21 -0.14 -6.10
CA GLY A 330 13.06 0.73 -5.90
C GLY A 330 13.19 2.13 -6.50
N MET A 331 14.37 2.55 -6.99
CA MET A 331 14.50 3.78 -7.75
C MET A 331 13.80 3.68 -9.10
N THR A 332 13.29 4.81 -9.59
CA THR A 332 12.78 4.92 -10.96
C THR A 332 13.86 5.50 -11.85
N VAL A 333 14.20 4.77 -12.90
CA VAL A 333 15.20 5.17 -13.88
C VAL A 333 14.59 5.31 -15.27
N ASN A 334 15.05 6.29 -16.04
CA ASN A 334 14.70 6.41 -17.44
C ASN A 334 15.72 5.61 -18.26
N ILE A 335 15.22 4.71 -19.12
CA ILE A 335 16.02 3.91 -20.04
C ILE A 335 15.64 4.34 -21.46
N SER A 336 16.61 4.64 -22.31
CA SER A 336 16.40 5.08 -23.66
C SER A 336 17.45 4.53 -24.63
N GLY A 337 17.10 4.41 -25.91
CA GLY A 337 18.03 4.20 -27.01
C GLY A 337 18.74 2.84 -27.06
N LEU A 338 18.26 1.80 -26.36
CA LEU A 338 18.84 0.45 -26.44
C LEU A 338 18.56 -0.16 -27.83
N GLY A 339 19.58 -0.48 -28.59
CA GLY A 339 19.47 -1.17 -29.86
C GLY A 339 19.45 -2.68 -29.70
N PHE A 340 18.44 -3.36 -30.24
CA PHE A 340 18.33 -4.82 -30.28
C PHE A 340 18.09 -5.34 -31.67
N THR A 341 18.62 -6.52 -32.00
CA THR A 341 18.17 -7.34 -33.10
C THR A 341 17.16 -8.36 -32.60
N CYS A 342 16.17 -8.70 -33.41
CA CYS A 342 15.07 -9.60 -33.03
C CYS A 342 14.99 -10.81 -33.99
N ASP A 343 14.49 -11.96 -33.49
CA ASP A 343 14.29 -13.16 -34.32
C ASP A 343 13.29 -12.95 -35.47
N SER A 344 12.53 -11.87 -35.48
CA SER A 344 11.51 -11.58 -36.52
C SER A 344 12.06 -11.04 -37.83
N GLY A 345 13.35 -10.71 -37.93
CA GLY A 345 13.96 -10.21 -39.18
C GLY A 345 15.23 -9.40 -38.99
N PRO A 346 15.93 -9.13 -40.08
CA PRO A 346 17.14 -8.32 -40.03
C PRO A 346 16.78 -6.85 -39.80
N GLY A 347 17.31 -6.28 -38.76
CA GLY A 347 17.17 -4.86 -38.43
C GLY A 347 17.40 -4.60 -36.96
N ILE A 348 17.86 -3.40 -36.68
CA ILE A 348 18.02 -2.94 -35.30
C ILE A 348 16.75 -2.20 -34.92
N VAL A 349 16.15 -2.62 -33.82
CA VAL A 349 14.98 -1.98 -33.21
C VAL A 349 15.44 -1.28 -31.94
N THR A 350 15.04 -0.04 -31.77
CA THR A 350 15.36 0.75 -30.57
C THR A 350 14.30 0.54 -29.51
N TYR A 351 14.74 0.19 -28.30
CA TYR A 351 13.91 0.04 -27.12
C TYR A 351 14.39 0.94 -25.97
N PRO A 352 13.48 1.48 -25.18
CA PRO A 352 12.06 1.62 -25.50
C PRO A 352 11.85 2.43 -26.78
N SER A 353 10.73 2.23 -27.48
CA SER A 353 10.41 2.97 -28.70
C SER A 353 10.14 4.45 -28.35
N GLY A 354 10.74 5.36 -29.10
CA GLY A 354 10.61 6.81 -28.91
C GLY A 354 11.88 7.47 -28.38
N ASN A 355 12.00 8.77 -28.65
CA ASN A 355 13.22 9.54 -28.36
C ASN A 355 13.43 9.86 -26.87
N ASN A 356 12.38 9.77 -26.04
CA ASN A 356 12.42 10.19 -24.64
C ASN A 356 12.64 9.04 -23.66
N GLY A 357 12.74 7.80 -24.15
CA GLY A 357 12.81 6.60 -23.32
C GLY A 357 11.55 6.36 -22.46
N PHE A 358 11.63 5.39 -21.56
CA PHE A 358 10.58 5.09 -20.61
C PHE A 358 11.15 4.90 -19.20
N ASN A 359 10.30 5.11 -18.21
CA ASN A 359 10.65 5.00 -16.82
C ASN A 359 10.36 3.60 -16.30
N PHE A 360 11.36 3.01 -15.66
CA PHE A 360 11.27 1.67 -15.06
C PHE A 360 11.79 1.68 -13.64
N GLU A 361 11.23 0.81 -12.80
CA GLU A 361 11.73 0.59 -11.44
C GLU A 361 12.94 -0.35 -11.47
N VAL A 362 13.96 0.00 -10.73
CA VAL A 362 15.12 -0.86 -10.49
C VAL A 362 14.73 -1.98 -9.54
N ILE A 363 14.75 -3.22 -10.01
CA ILE A 363 14.37 -4.40 -9.22
C ILE A 363 15.54 -5.07 -8.52
N SER A 364 16.75 -4.88 -9.01
CA SER A 364 17.99 -5.34 -8.36
C SER A 364 19.20 -4.56 -8.84
N THR A 365 20.24 -4.52 -8.00
CA THR A 365 21.53 -3.89 -8.28
C THR A 365 22.67 -4.86 -7.93
N PRO A 366 22.92 -5.91 -8.75
CA PRO A 366 23.90 -6.95 -8.43
C PRO A 366 25.33 -6.45 -8.29
N THR A 367 25.70 -5.42 -9.04
CA THR A 367 27.01 -4.74 -8.96
C THR A 367 26.84 -3.23 -9.09
N PRO A 368 27.85 -2.42 -8.75
CA PRO A 368 27.79 -0.96 -8.94
C PRO A 368 27.49 -0.50 -10.37
N ASN A 369 27.78 -1.35 -11.36
CA ASN A 369 27.59 -1.06 -12.78
C ASN A 369 26.45 -1.87 -13.40
N THR A 370 25.74 -2.70 -12.64
CA THR A 370 24.70 -3.59 -13.19
C THR A 370 23.41 -3.48 -12.39
N PHE A 371 22.32 -3.21 -13.07
CA PHE A 371 20.99 -3.23 -12.48
C PHE A 371 20.00 -3.96 -13.39
N SER A 372 18.88 -4.36 -12.83
CA SER A 372 17.79 -4.99 -13.59
C SER A 372 16.49 -4.22 -13.45
N ALA A 373 15.69 -4.24 -14.51
CA ALA A 373 14.37 -3.64 -14.56
C ALA A 373 13.38 -4.55 -15.29
N HIS A 374 12.11 -4.50 -14.93
CA HIS A 374 11.06 -5.23 -15.64
C HIS A 374 10.47 -4.35 -16.75
N VAL A 375 10.68 -4.76 -18.00
CA VAL A 375 10.30 -3.97 -19.19
C VAL A 375 9.16 -4.61 -19.99
N GLY A 376 8.63 -5.74 -19.52
CA GLY A 376 7.58 -6.50 -20.19
C GLY A 376 8.10 -7.74 -20.92
N VAL A 377 7.22 -8.73 -21.12
CA VAL A 377 7.54 -10.00 -21.80
C VAL A 377 7.40 -9.87 -23.32
N SER A 378 8.15 -10.67 -24.07
CA SER A 378 8.06 -10.76 -25.52
C SER A 378 7.99 -12.22 -25.95
N THR A 379 7.27 -12.50 -27.02
CA THR A 379 7.28 -13.82 -27.67
C THR A 379 8.55 -14.06 -28.49
N LEU A 380 9.28 -12.99 -28.80
CA LEU A 380 10.50 -13.03 -29.60
C LEU A 380 11.72 -12.84 -28.71
N ARG A 381 12.84 -13.43 -29.11
CA ARG A 381 14.15 -13.14 -28.50
C ARG A 381 14.71 -11.85 -29.08
N HIS A 382 15.37 -11.11 -28.22
CA HIS A 382 16.03 -9.86 -28.57
C HIS A 382 17.47 -9.92 -28.07
N TYR A 383 18.40 -9.56 -28.94
CA TYR A 383 19.83 -9.57 -28.67
C TYR A 383 20.34 -8.14 -28.73
N TYR A 384 21.02 -7.70 -27.67
CA TYR A 384 21.56 -6.37 -27.58
C TYR A 384 22.61 -6.15 -28.66
N TYR A 385 22.42 -5.08 -29.44
CA TYR A 385 23.33 -4.67 -30.50
C TYR A 385 24.28 -3.54 -30.05
N GLY A 386 23.78 -2.63 -29.22
CA GLY A 386 24.51 -1.49 -28.71
C GLY A 386 23.65 -0.26 -28.47
N GLY A 387 24.28 0.81 -28.02
CA GLY A 387 23.62 2.07 -27.70
C GLY A 387 22.87 2.03 -26.37
N GLY A 388 22.15 3.08 -26.07
CA GLY A 388 21.34 3.24 -24.88
C GLY A 388 21.99 4.07 -23.79
N GLU A 389 21.11 4.72 -23.08
CA GLU A 389 21.43 5.60 -21.96
C GLU A 389 20.46 5.33 -20.83
N VAL A 390 20.95 5.50 -19.61
CA VAL A 390 20.14 5.43 -18.38
C VAL A 390 20.38 6.68 -17.54
N LYS A 391 19.33 7.16 -16.89
CA LYS A 391 19.40 8.27 -15.94
C LYS A 391 18.37 8.10 -14.83
N ASN A 392 18.62 8.71 -13.68
CA ASN A 392 17.60 8.82 -12.65
C ASN A 392 16.48 9.75 -13.15
N ASN A 393 15.22 9.35 -13.01
CA ASN A 393 14.11 10.17 -13.49
C ASN A 393 13.58 11.08 -12.37
N ILE A 394 14.40 12.03 -11.94
CA ILE A 394 14.03 13.00 -10.92
C ILE A 394 13.63 14.31 -11.60
N ILE A 395 12.35 14.67 -11.53
CA ILE A 395 11.86 15.96 -12.03
C ILE A 395 12.08 17.06 -10.99
N ARG A 396 11.73 16.76 -9.75
CA ARG A 396 11.96 17.57 -8.54
C ARG A 396 11.67 16.72 -7.32
N PRO A 397 12.23 17.05 -6.16
CA PRO A 397 11.74 16.53 -4.90
C PRO A 397 10.26 16.89 -4.72
N PHE A 398 9.45 15.97 -4.23
CA PHE A 398 8.00 16.19 -4.05
C PHE A 398 7.64 16.33 -2.58
N ASP A 399 6.53 16.99 -2.32
CA ASP A 399 6.02 17.24 -0.98
C ASP A 399 5.81 15.93 -0.21
N GLY A 400 6.25 15.91 1.05
CA GLY A 400 6.16 14.75 1.93
C GLY A 400 7.29 13.73 1.76
N GLN A 401 8.30 13.97 0.92
CA GLN A 401 9.53 13.16 0.99
C GLN A 401 10.26 13.41 2.30
N ALA A 402 10.75 12.34 2.90
CA ALA A 402 11.56 12.41 4.11
C ALA A 402 13.04 12.55 3.74
N ILE A 403 13.76 13.44 4.45
CA ILE A 403 15.19 13.70 4.27
C ILE A 403 15.89 13.81 5.61
N TYR A 404 17.21 13.67 5.59
CA TYR A 404 18.09 14.10 6.68
C TYR A 404 19.39 14.70 6.11
N PHE A 405 20.22 15.31 6.96
CA PHE A 405 21.43 16.02 6.53
C PHE A 405 22.68 15.31 7.05
N GLY A 406 23.42 14.66 6.18
CA GLY A 406 24.68 13.99 6.48
C GLY A 406 24.56 12.84 7.47
N GLN A 407 24.22 13.13 8.71
CA GLN A 407 24.05 12.17 9.79
C GLN A 407 22.59 12.06 10.20
N LEU A 408 22.11 10.83 10.40
CA LEU A 408 20.78 10.56 10.92
C LEU A 408 20.80 10.70 12.44
N TYR A 409 19.88 11.49 12.97
CA TYR A 409 19.65 11.67 14.39
C TYR A 409 18.38 10.95 14.85
N TYR A 410 18.27 10.73 16.14
CA TYR A 410 17.20 9.93 16.72
C TYR A 410 16.49 10.68 17.85
N GLN A 411 15.29 10.23 18.15
CA GLN A 411 14.50 10.57 19.33
C GLN A 411 14.11 9.30 20.08
N VAL A 412 13.82 9.41 21.37
CA VAL A 412 13.27 8.30 22.14
C VAL A 412 11.82 8.10 21.73
N SER A 413 11.47 6.88 21.35
CA SER A 413 10.12 6.54 20.92
C SER A 413 9.35 5.71 21.94
N LYS A 414 10.08 4.96 22.79
CA LYS A 414 9.48 4.07 23.78
C LYS A 414 10.42 3.84 24.95
N ILE A 415 9.84 3.69 26.13
CA ILE A 415 10.54 3.21 27.33
C ILE A 415 10.04 1.80 27.63
N ASN A 416 10.96 0.85 27.72
CA ASN A 416 10.66 -0.54 28.01
C ASN A 416 11.06 -0.84 29.46
N LEU A 417 10.07 -1.02 30.33
CA LEU A 417 10.30 -1.45 31.71
C LEU A 417 10.77 -2.92 31.68
N ILE A 418 11.97 -3.16 32.18
CA ILE A 418 12.59 -4.51 32.22
C ILE A 418 12.33 -5.19 33.55
N ASN A 419 12.55 -4.46 34.66
CA ASN A 419 12.28 -4.93 36.01
C ASN A 419 11.46 -3.86 36.75
N PRO A 420 10.29 -4.19 37.29
CA PRO A 420 9.47 -3.22 38.02
C PRO A 420 10.06 -2.81 39.38
N GLY A 421 11.06 -3.54 39.89
CA GLY A 421 11.60 -3.28 41.22
C GLY A 421 10.62 -3.58 42.34
N SER A 422 11.01 -3.22 43.55
CA SER A 422 10.11 -3.34 44.73
C SER A 422 10.59 -2.43 45.87
N GLY A 423 9.68 -2.04 46.75
CA GLY A 423 10.00 -1.21 47.90
C GLY A 423 9.88 0.30 47.65
N TYR A 424 9.16 0.71 46.62
CA TYR A 424 8.85 2.10 46.33
C TYR A 424 7.62 2.57 47.11
N SER A 425 7.79 3.50 48.03
CA SER A 425 6.69 4.19 48.67
C SER A 425 6.43 5.59 48.04
N ASN A 426 7.42 6.10 47.33
CA ASN A 426 7.34 7.34 46.57
C ASN A 426 7.64 7.05 45.09
N VAL A 427 7.10 7.87 44.20
CA VAL A 427 7.37 7.80 42.76
C VAL A 427 8.85 8.07 42.50
N PRO A 428 9.61 7.15 41.91
CA PRO A 428 11.04 7.35 41.64
C PRO A 428 11.27 8.40 40.55
N LEU A 429 12.43 9.06 40.61
CA LEU A 429 12.88 9.87 39.48
C LEU A 429 13.43 8.97 38.38
N VAL A 430 12.96 9.17 37.14
CA VAL A 430 13.49 8.54 35.95
C VAL A 430 14.24 9.57 35.14
N THR A 431 15.53 9.31 34.89
CA THR A 431 16.39 10.18 34.11
C THR A 431 16.89 9.41 32.89
N ILE A 432 16.70 9.96 31.71
CA ILE A 432 17.27 9.48 30.45
C ILE A 432 18.48 10.35 30.15
N ASP A 433 19.64 9.77 29.79
CA ASP A 433 20.83 10.55 29.48
C ASP A 433 20.55 11.59 28.40
N SER A 434 21.21 12.73 28.49
CA SER A 434 21.13 13.78 27.49
C SER A 434 21.74 13.34 26.16
N PRO A 435 21.23 13.83 25.02
CA PRO A 435 21.87 13.56 23.73
C PRO A 435 23.25 14.20 23.66
N SER A 436 24.13 13.61 22.83
CA SER A 436 25.52 14.07 22.67
C SER A 436 25.65 15.36 21.83
N THR A 437 24.61 15.77 21.14
CA THR A 437 24.60 16.97 20.30
C THR A 437 24.30 18.21 21.13
N GLU A 438 25.02 19.35 20.88
CA GLU A 438 24.84 20.59 21.60
C GLU A 438 23.43 21.19 21.46
N TRP A 439 22.78 20.95 20.31
CA TRP A 439 21.40 21.38 20.01
C TRP A 439 20.35 20.37 20.48
N GLY A 440 20.79 19.24 21.00
CA GLY A 440 19.92 18.16 21.42
C GLY A 440 19.02 18.53 22.59
N VAL A 441 17.86 17.89 22.66
CA VAL A 441 16.90 18.03 23.74
C VAL A 441 16.75 16.70 24.44
N GLN A 442 16.91 16.68 25.76
CA GLN A 442 16.80 15.49 26.57
C GLN A 442 15.35 14.96 26.61
N ALA A 443 15.19 13.65 26.44
CA ALA A 443 13.91 12.99 26.62
C ALA A 443 13.49 12.99 28.10
N GLN A 444 12.18 13.07 28.35
CA GLN A 444 11.62 13.09 29.70
C GLN A 444 10.63 11.93 29.88
N ALA A 445 10.60 11.38 31.07
CA ALA A 445 9.78 10.23 31.42
C ALA A 445 9.09 10.43 32.75
N VAL A 446 7.87 9.88 32.88
CA VAL A 446 7.07 9.91 34.11
C VAL A 446 6.71 8.49 34.52
N PRO A 447 7.21 7.99 35.64
CA PRO A 447 6.85 6.68 36.13
C PRO A 447 5.56 6.72 36.97
N THR A 448 4.86 5.59 37.01
CA THR A 448 3.76 5.33 37.93
C THR A 448 4.11 4.12 38.80
N ILE A 449 3.67 4.12 40.04
CA ILE A 449 3.87 3.02 40.98
C ILE A 449 2.55 2.40 41.42
N SER A 450 2.58 1.10 41.65
CA SER A 450 1.47 0.35 42.24
C SER A 450 2.03 -0.77 43.11
N ASN A 451 1.47 -0.94 44.31
CA ASN A 451 1.87 -2.00 45.26
C ASN A 451 3.39 -2.04 45.52
N GLY A 452 4.03 -0.88 45.63
CA GLY A 452 5.46 -0.78 45.93
C GLY A 452 6.41 -1.10 44.74
N SER A 453 5.89 -1.18 43.52
CA SER A 453 6.67 -1.46 42.30
C SER A 453 6.34 -0.44 41.25
N VAL A 454 7.25 -0.19 40.30
CA VAL A 454 6.99 0.64 39.12
C VAL A 454 6.05 -0.12 38.20
N LEU A 455 4.87 0.44 37.94
CA LEU A 455 3.84 -0.16 37.07
C LEU A 455 4.12 0.14 35.61
N SER A 456 4.42 1.41 35.29
CA SER A 456 4.74 1.88 33.95
C SER A 456 5.66 3.08 34.01
N ILE A 457 6.33 3.37 32.89
CA ILE A 457 7.10 4.58 32.68
C ILE A 457 6.65 5.18 31.35
N GLU A 458 5.99 6.33 31.43
CA GLU A 458 5.45 7.01 30.25
C GLU A 458 6.48 8.03 29.74
N LEU A 459 6.51 8.17 28.42
CA LEU A 459 7.37 9.14 27.75
C LEU A 459 6.68 10.51 27.69
N ALA A 460 7.10 11.44 28.53
CA ALA A 460 6.55 12.81 28.55
C ALA A 460 7.09 13.66 27.40
N SER A 461 8.33 13.43 26.98
CA SER A 461 8.96 14.10 25.83
C SER A 461 9.97 13.15 25.18
N SER A 462 9.89 13.02 23.86
CA SER A 462 10.80 12.17 23.06
C SER A 462 12.24 12.68 23.06
N GLY A 463 12.47 13.96 23.34
CA GLY A 463 13.76 14.58 23.10
C GLY A 463 14.14 14.51 21.62
N ARG A 464 15.36 14.90 21.29
CA ARG A 464 15.91 14.80 19.92
C ARG A 464 17.43 14.99 19.92
N GLY A 465 18.08 14.57 18.85
CA GLY A 465 19.52 14.74 18.67
C GLY A 465 20.35 13.60 19.26
N TYR A 466 19.74 12.47 19.57
CA TYR A 466 20.44 11.29 19.96
C TYR A 466 21.18 10.66 18.77
N THR A 467 22.38 10.16 19.02
CA THR A 467 23.18 9.40 18.04
C THR A 467 23.35 7.94 18.45
N THR A 468 23.15 7.67 19.73
CA THR A 468 23.24 6.32 20.35
C THR A 468 22.13 6.17 21.37
N ILE A 469 21.83 4.93 21.74
CA ILE A 469 20.81 4.63 22.75
C ILE A 469 21.26 5.18 24.11
N PRO A 470 20.49 6.11 24.73
CA PRO A 470 20.83 6.66 26.05
C PRO A 470 20.51 5.64 27.16
N ASN A 471 21.24 5.75 28.28
CA ASN A 471 20.88 4.99 29.48
C ASN A 471 19.67 5.58 30.17
N VAL A 472 18.94 4.72 30.89
CA VAL A 472 17.83 5.10 31.77
C VAL A 472 18.25 4.83 33.22
N THR A 473 18.28 5.86 34.02
CA THR A 473 18.56 5.77 35.45
C THR A 473 17.26 5.96 36.23
N ILE A 474 16.97 5.05 37.12
CA ILE A 474 15.81 5.11 38.01
C ILE A 474 16.31 5.13 39.45
N THR A 475 15.82 6.09 40.27
CA THR A 475 16.26 6.17 41.67
C THR A 475 15.91 4.89 42.42
N SER A 476 16.75 4.54 43.38
CA SER A 476 16.56 3.36 44.23
C SER A 476 15.24 3.43 45.03
N PRO A 477 14.65 2.27 45.37
CA PRO A 477 13.45 2.25 46.21
C PRO A 477 13.72 2.78 47.59
N ASP A 478 12.67 3.24 48.28
CA ASP A 478 12.75 3.77 49.66
C ASP A 478 13.09 2.65 50.67
N VAL A 479 12.70 1.42 50.37
CA VAL A 479 12.97 0.26 51.22
C VAL A 479 13.46 -0.89 50.36
N GLY A 480 14.58 -1.51 50.73
CA GLY A 480 15.16 -2.64 50.03
C GLY A 480 16.19 -2.22 48.96
N ILE A 481 16.59 -3.14 48.10
CA ILE A 481 17.66 -3.00 47.12
C ILE A 481 17.25 -3.35 45.68
N ASN A 482 15.98 -3.70 45.45
CA ASN A 482 15.51 -4.17 44.14
C ASN A 482 15.08 -2.96 43.30
N THR A 483 16.03 -2.27 42.73
CA THR A 483 15.83 -1.07 41.88
C THR A 483 15.16 -1.47 40.54
N SER A 484 14.19 -0.70 40.13
CA SER A 484 13.58 -0.81 38.80
C SER A 484 14.58 -0.52 37.69
N THR A 485 14.46 -1.23 36.58
CA THR A 485 15.30 -1.00 35.39
C THR A 485 14.48 -0.88 34.14
N ALA A 486 14.93 0.00 33.23
CA ALA A 486 14.27 0.21 31.95
C ALA A 486 15.31 0.49 30.85
N THR A 487 14.90 0.33 29.61
CA THR A 487 15.66 0.69 28.41
C THR A 487 14.79 1.56 27.53
N VAL A 488 15.39 2.21 26.53
CA VAL A 488 14.65 3.00 25.54
C VAL A 488 14.81 2.42 24.14
N THR A 489 13.81 2.65 23.32
CA THR A 489 13.87 2.43 21.88
C THR A 489 14.02 3.78 21.19
N LEU A 490 14.93 3.88 20.23
CA LEU A 490 15.13 5.07 19.41
C LEU A 490 14.43 4.93 18.07
N THR A 491 13.93 6.07 17.57
CA THR A 491 13.40 6.17 16.21
C THR A 491 14.13 7.29 15.46
N PRO A 492 14.44 7.14 14.16
CA PRO A 492 15.07 8.16 13.36
C PRO A 492 14.21 9.44 13.26
N VAL A 493 14.86 10.59 13.17
CA VAL A 493 14.21 11.88 12.92
C VAL A 493 14.49 12.30 11.48
N TYR A 494 13.44 12.46 10.71
CA TYR A 494 13.50 12.99 9.35
C TYR A 494 12.83 14.37 9.28
N TYR A 495 13.30 15.17 8.34
CA TYR A 495 12.63 16.39 7.93
C TYR A 495 11.78 16.10 6.68
N LEU A 496 10.65 16.77 6.55
CA LEU A 496 9.76 16.56 5.41
C LEU A 496 9.91 17.69 4.40
N VAL A 497 10.03 17.34 3.13
CA VAL A 497 9.95 18.31 2.05
C VAL A 497 8.54 18.91 2.02
N LYS A 498 8.43 20.21 2.20
CA LYS A 498 7.18 20.97 2.14
C LYS A 498 6.94 21.53 0.74
N SER A 499 7.99 21.94 0.08
CA SER A 499 7.95 22.41 -1.30
C SER A 499 9.33 22.35 -1.95
N SER A 500 9.37 22.31 -3.27
CA SER A 500 10.61 22.40 -4.02
C SER A 500 10.40 23.09 -5.36
N THR A 501 11.46 23.71 -5.88
CA THR A 501 11.50 24.19 -7.25
C THR A 501 11.80 23.04 -8.21
N PRO A 502 11.45 23.16 -9.51
CA PRO A 502 11.98 22.23 -10.52
C PRO A 502 13.51 22.24 -10.54
N ILE A 503 14.11 21.09 -10.85
CA ILE A 503 15.56 20.99 -11.01
C ILE A 503 15.97 21.76 -12.28
N SER A 504 16.87 22.71 -12.11
CA SER A 504 17.47 23.48 -13.20
C SER A 504 18.98 23.43 -13.09
N SER A 505 19.66 22.98 -14.15
CA SER A 505 21.11 22.76 -14.15
C SER A 505 21.61 21.91 -12.97
N GLY A 506 20.85 20.87 -12.60
CA GLY A 506 21.16 19.97 -11.49
C GLY A 506 20.88 20.56 -10.11
N ILE A 507 20.30 21.73 -9.99
CA ILE A 507 20.06 22.42 -8.72
C ILE A 507 18.58 22.65 -8.51
N CYS A 508 18.12 22.49 -7.27
CA CYS A 508 16.78 22.92 -6.83
C CYS A 508 16.82 23.53 -5.44
N THR A 509 15.84 24.37 -5.14
CA THR A 509 15.61 24.92 -3.80
C THR A 509 14.51 24.13 -3.12
N ILE A 510 14.73 23.74 -1.87
CA ILE A 510 13.81 22.94 -1.06
C ILE A 510 13.48 23.70 0.20
N THR A 511 12.19 23.70 0.56
CA THR A 511 11.71 24.12 1.87
C THR A 511 11.20 22.91 2.63
N ILE A 512 11.60 22.75 3.89
CA ILE A 512 11.17 21.67 4.78
C ILE A 512 10.11 22.15 5.77
N SER A 513 9.46 21.21 6.45
CA SER A 513 8.38 21.51 7.39
C SER A 513 8.82 22.19 8.68
N ASP A 514 10.07 21.95 9.10
CA ASP A 514 10.61 22.43 10.37
C ASP A 514 11.94 23.15 10.18
N ASN A 515 12.17 24.16 11.00
CA ASN A 515 13.45 24.86 11.03
C ASN A 515 14.54 23.92 11.60
N LEU A 516 15.73 23.97 11.02
CA LEU A 516 16.86 23.21 11.51
C LEU A 516 17.38 23.75 12.85
N PRO A 517 17.56 22.92 13.88
CA PRO A 517 18.14 23.36 15.14
C PRO A 517 19.69 23.46 15.10
N TYR A 518 20.30 23.18 13.98
CA TYR A 518 21.75 23.19 13.75
C TYR A 518 22.07 23.69 12.34
N SER A 519 23.30 24.12 12.14
CA SER A 519 23.78 24.53 10.81
C SER A 519 24.26 23.33 9.99
N VAL A 520 24.09 23.41 8.67
CA VAL A 520 24.52 22.39 7.71
C VAL A 520 25.49 23.01 6.71
N GLY A 521 26.68 22.41 6.57
CA GLY A 521 27.71 22.90 5.65
C GLY A 521 27.49 22.47 4.21
N VAL A 522 28.12 23.22 3.28
CA VAL A 522 28.22 22.86 1.86
C VAL A 522 28.89 21.49 1.74
N GLY A 523 28.46 20.68 0.78
CA GLY A 523 28.97 19.33 0.57
C GLY A 523 28.27 18.23 1.38
N THR A 524 27.36 18.62 2.31
CA THR A 524 26.60 17.64 3.08
C THR A 524 25.61 16.89 2.18
N THR A 525 25.61 15.56 2.29
CA THR A 525 24.68 14.69 1.56
C THR A 525 23.27 14.79 2.15
N VAL A 526 22.29 14.83 1.26
CA VAL A 526 20.85 14.83 1.60
C VAL A 526 20.19 13.64 0.88
N PRO A 527 19.90 12.53 1.56
CA PRO A 527 19.17 11.42 1.00
C PRO A 527 17.66 11.68 1.03
N PHE A 528 16.93 11.22 0.02
CA PHE A 528 15.49 11.36 -0.15
C PHE A 528 14.78 10.02 -0.10
N PHE A 529 13.74 9.93 0.71
CA PHE A 529 12.97 8.72 0.96
C PHE A 529 11.48 8.97 0.74
N LYS A 530 10.75 7.94 0.35
CA LYS A 530 9.29 7.96 0.38
C LYS A 530 8.80 7.74 1.80
N GLN A 531 8.01 8.64 2.33
CA GLN A 531 7.40 8.50 3.63
C GLN A 531 6.20 7.54 3.57
N SER A 532 6.00 6.76 4.64
CA SER A 532 4.75 6.05 4.86
C SER A 532 3.62 7.04 5.13
N ARG A 533 2.43 6.82 4.56
CA ARG A 533 1.31 7.73 4.78
C ARG A 533 -0.05 7.05 4.72
N VAL A 534 -0.99 7.58 5.48
CA VAL A 534 -2.43 7.33 5.36
C VAL A 534 -3.10 8.64 4.99
N LEU A 535 -3.80 8.66 3.85
CA LEU A 535 -4.67 9.76 3.46
C LEU A 535 -6.11 9.32 3.74
N ALA A 536 -6.72 9.89 4.77
CA ALA A 536 -8.06 9.54 5.20
C ALA A 536 -9.06 10.62 4.80
N SER A 537 -10.12 10.23 4.09
CA SER A 537 -11.25 11.08 3.71
C SER A 537 -12.56 10.42 4.13
N GLY A 538 -13.29 11.04 5.06
CA GLY A 538 -14.53 10.47 5.60
C GLY A 538 -14.31 9.19 6.42
N HIS A 539 -13.21 9.10 7.16
CA HIS A 539 -12.97 8.01 8.09
C HIS A 539 -13.48 8.40 9.49
N SER A 540 -14.13 7.47 10.17
CA SER A 540 -14.60 7.65 11.54
C SER A 540 -13.97 6.63 12.49
N PHE A 541 -13.90 7.01 13.76
CA PHE A 541 -13.44 6.15 14.85
C PHE A 541 -14.56 6.01 15.85
N GLU A 542 -14.75 4.80 16.38
CA GLU A 542 -15.69 4.54 17.45
C GLU A 542 -15.01 3.76 18.57
N TYR A 543 -15.12 4.31 19.77
CA TYR A 543 -14.53 3.76 20.97
C TYR A 543 -15.59 3.56 22.06
N ILE A 544 -15.62 2.37 22.61
CA ILE A 544 -16.37 2.06 23.83
C ILE A 544 -15.39 1.48 24.84
N GLY A 545 -14.78 2.31 25.66
CA GLY A 545 -13.85 1.82 26.68
C GLY A 545 -13.81 2.73 27.88
N SER A 546 -13.65 2.15 29.03
CA SER A 546 -13.36 2.85 30.27
C SER A 546 -11.85 3.05 30.37
N GLY A 547 -11.30 3.98 29.60
CA GLY A 547 -10.02 4.63 29.88
C GLY A 547 -8.84 3.75 30.31
N THR A 548 -8.67 2.55 29.78
CA THR A 548 -7.39 1.87 29.89
C THR A 548 -6.48 2.51 28.84
N GLN A 549 -5.64 3.42 29.25
CA GLN A 549 -4.59 3.97 28.41
C GLN A 549 -3.83 2.81 27.79
N ILE A 550 -3.77 2.81 26.48
CA ILE A 550 -2.86 1.92 25.77
C ILE A 550 -1.52 2.63 25.79
N PRO A 551 -0.58 2.17 26.60
CA PRO A 551 0.74 2.74 26.61
C PRO A 551 1.38 2.43 25.26
N ASN A 552 1.97 3.41 24.65
CA ASN A 552 2.86 3.33 23.50
C ASN A 552 2.16 3.36 22.13
N CYS A 553 1.95 4.58 21.63
CA CYS A 553 1.83 4.81 20.22
C CYS A 553 3.01 4.19 19.49
N LEU A 554 2.75 3.52 18.37
CA LEU A 554 3.84 3.14 17.49
C LEU A 554 4.55 4.42 17.02
N PRO A 555 5.89 4.47 17.07
CA PRO A 555 6.61 5.64 16.63
C PRO A 555 6.32 5.88 15.15
N SER A 556 5.77 7.04 14.81
CA SER A 556 5.55 7.42 13.43
C SER A 556 6.54 8.51 13.04
N LEU A 557 7.16 8.35 11.88
CA LEU A 557 8.06 9.34 11.29
C LEU A 557 7.25 10.26 10.41
N GLY A 558 6.82 11.40 10.97
CA GLY A 558 6.01 12.38 10.25
C GLY A 558 4.62 11.87 9.83
N GLY A 559 4.18 10.76 10.40
CA GLY A 559 2.87 10.20 10.20
C GLY A 559 1.97 10.41 11.42
N VAL A 560 0.78 9.87 11.34
CA VAL A 560 -0.21 9.90 12.40
C VAL A 560 -0.41 8.50 12.93
N ALA A 561 -0.18 8.30 14.23
CA ALA A 561 -0.68 7.15 14.94
C ALA A 561 -1.99 7.57 15.63
N ILE A 562 -3.10 7.07 15.14
CA ILE A 562 -4.41 7.30 15.76
C ILE A 562 -4.75 6.07 16.57
N GLN A 563 -4.71 6.22 17.89
CA GLN A 563 -5.31 5.27 18.79
C GLN A 563 -6.81 5.52 18.81
N GLU A 564 -7.59 4.47 18.89
CA GLU A 564 -9.05 4.63 19.00
C GLU A 564 -9.45 5.33 20.33
N ASN A 565 -8.57 5.35 21.33
CA ASN A 565 -8.72 6.06 22.60
C ASN A 565 -8.06 7.44 22.61
N GLU A 566 -6.97 7.59 21.84
CA GLU A 566 -6.16 8.79 21.82
C GLU A 566 -5.64 9.00 20.41
N THR A 567 -5.54 10.27 20.02
CA THR A 567 -4.88 10.66 18.79
C THR A 567 -3.54 11.28 19.14
N ASP A 568 -2.46 10.60 18.78
CA ASP A 568 -1.09 11.12 18.91
C ASP A 568 -0.61 11.60 17.54
N ILE A 569 -0.38 12.90 17.43
CA ILE A 569 0.09 13.55 16.22
C ILE A 569 1.54 13.93 16.43
N ARG A 570 2.45 13.28 15.71
CA ARG A 570 3.89 13.52 15.79
C ARG A 570 4.41 14.02 14.46
N ASN A 571 5.08 15.17 14.46
CA ASN A 571 5.83 15.71 13.31
C ASN A 571 5.09 15.60 11.97
N GLY A 572 4.05 16.36 11.79
CA GLY A 572 3.29 16.40 10.55
C GLY A 572 1.86 16.88 10.81
N GLY A 573 1.23 17.46 9.82
CA GLY A 573 -0.15 17.91 9.96
C GLY A 573 -1.14 16.77 9.90
N LEU A 574 -2.09 16.70 10.82
CA LEU A 574 -3.29 15.88 10.66
C LEU A 574 -4.37 16.70 9.98
N VAL A 575 -4.85 16.25 8.86
CA VAL A 575 -6.09 16.75 8.26
C VAL A 575 -7.18 15.75 8.59
N VAL A 576 -8.04 16.09 9.55
CA VAL A 576 -9.21 15.27 9.89
C VAL A 576 -10.43 15.93 9.25
N TYR A 577 -11.07 15.19 8.37
CA TYR A 577 -12.40 15.54 7.88
C TYR A 577 -13.40 14.88 8.84
N THR A 578 -14.00 15.66 9.71
CA THR A 578 -15.03 15.12 10.60
C THR A 578 -16.35 14.97 9.82
N SER A 579 -16.95 13.80 9.92
CA SER A 579 -18.22 13.51 9.24
C SER A 579 -19.45 14.12 9.91
N THR A 580 -19.28 14.79 11.05
CA THR A 580 -20.42 15.22 11.88
C THR A 580 -21.15 16.43 11.38
N ASP A 581 -20.57 17.23 10.51
CA ASP A 581 -21.26 18.40 9.96
C ASP A 581 -20.97 18.72 8.49
N GLN A 582 -20.34 17.82 7.76
CA GLN A 582 -19.96 17.95 6.35
C GLN A 582 -19.22 19.25 5.96
N SER A 583 -18.96 20.14 6.90
CA SER A 583 -18.31 21.42 6.69
C SER A 583 -17.07 21.62 7.57
N GLY A 584 -16.78 20.67 8.47
CA GLY A 584 -15.73 20.80 9.46
C GLY A 584 -14.40 20.21 9.01
N ASN A 585 -13.63 20.97 8.26
CA ASN A 585 -12.22 20.67 8.04
C ASN A 585 -11.42 21.19 9.22
N PHE A 586 -10.92 20.30 10.08
CA PHE A 586 -9.88 20.66 11.02
C PHE A 586 -8.52 20.46 10.38
N ARG A 587 -7.80 21.54 10.22
CA ARG A 587 -6.39 21.45 9.93
C ARG A 587 -5.64 21.79 11.21
N ILE A 588 -5.07 20.77 11.85
CA ILE A 588 -4.16 20.97 12.96
C ILE A 588 -2.76 20.99 12.34
N GLY A 589 -2.15 22.17 12.28
CA GLY A 589 -0.79 22.32 11.78
C GLY A 589 0.26 21.84 12.78
N ASP A 590 1.51 21.82 12.33
CA ASP A 590 2.65 21.48 13.17
C ASP A 590 2.68 22.29 14.46
N GLY A 591 2.93 21.62 15.56
CA GLY A 591 3.13 22.26 16.85
C GLY A 591 1.87 22.61 17.62
N VAL A 592 0.68 22.18 17.22
CA VAL A 592 -0.50 22.32 18.08
C VAL A 592 -0.35 21.45 19.32
N LYS A 593 -0.38 22.08 20.46
CA LYS A 593 -0.37 21.41 21.76
C LYS A 593 -1.66 21.72 22.49
N ILE A 594 -2.28 20.69 23.05
CA ILE A 594 -3.39 20.82 23.97
C ILE A 594 -2.83 20.54 25.37
N ASP A 595 -2.77 21.54 26.20
CA ASP A 595 -2.44 21.34 27.60
C ASP A 595 -3.69 20.84 28.32
N GLN A 596 -3.69 19.56 28.65
CA GLN A 596 -4.84 18.90 29.29
C GLN A 596 -5.14 19.46 30.70
N SER A 597 -4.14 19.99 31.38
CA SER A 597 -4.31 20.54 32.75
C SER A 597 -4.97 21.92 32.75
N THR A 598 -4.74 22.70 31.71
CA THR A 598 -5.25 24.09 31.59
C THR A 598 -6.31 24.25 30.50
N GLY A 599 -6.51 23.25 29.66
CA GLY A 599 -7.36 23.33 28.45
C GLY A 599 -6.83 24.31 27.39
N THR A 600 -5.55 24.73 27.51
CA THR A 600 -4.97 25.70 26.59
C THR A 600 -4.53 25.03 25.30
N ILE A 601 -5.00 25.55 24.16
CA ILE A 601 -4.54 25.15 22.84
C ILE A 601 -3.49 26.14 22.38
N SER A 602 -2.28 25.68 22.12
CA SER A 602 -1.20 26.47 21.55
C SER A 602 -0.77 25.94 20.20
N GLY A 603 -0.49 26.83 19.25
CA GLY A 603 -0.10 26.49 17.88
C GLY A 603 -0.99 27.14 16.82
N ASN A 604 -0.70 26.83 15.54
CA ASN A 604 -1.43 27.40 14.42
C ASN A 604 -2.67 26.57 14.10
N ILE A 605 -3.84 27.09 14.42
CA ILE A 605 -5.13 26.45 14.10
C ILE A 605 -5.75 27.21 12.92
N TYR A 606 -5.90 26.51 11.81
CA TYR A 606 -6.45 27.06 10.58
C TYR A 606 -7.89 26.58 10.34
N SER A 607 -8.88 27.26 10.92
CA SER A 607 -10.28 27.14 10.50
C SER A 607 -11.05 28.39 10.86
N LYS A 608 -11.80 28.94 9.89
CA LYS A 608 -12.65 30.12 10.12
C LYS A 608 -13.84 29.84 11.04
N SER A 609 -14.26 28.58 11.16
CA SER A 609 -15.41 28.18 11.97
C SER A 609 -15.04 27.68 13.37
N LEU A 610 -13.75 27.55 13.69
CA LEU A 610 -13.29 26.92 14.91
C LEU A 610 -13.64 27.74 16.16
N PHE A 611 -13.58 29.07 16.08
CA PHE A 611 -13.81 29.93 17.25
C PHE A 611 -15.24 29.90 17.78
N SER A 612 -16.23 29.59 16.94
CA SER A 612 -17.63 29.49 17.39
C SER A 612 -17.97 28.10 17.98
N THR A 613 -17.09 27.11 17.76
CA THR A 613 -17.34 25.71 18.16
C THR A 613 -16.28 25.16 19.14
N MET A 614 -15.28 25.96 19.52
CA MET A 614 -14.19 25.50 20.39
C MET A 614 -14.62 25.02 21.77
N THR A 615 -15.64 25.64 22.37
CA THR A 615 -16.13 25.21 23.69
C THR A 615 -16.68 23.75 23.67
N PRO A 616 -17.51 23.35 22.70
CA PRO A 616 -17.93 21.97 22.55
C PRO A 616 -16.78 20.99 22.23
N PHE A 617 -15.80 21.43 21.44
CA PHE A 617 -14.65 20.61 21.05
C PHE A 617 -13.73 20.32 22.24
N ILE A 618 -13.45 21.33 23.08
CA ILE A 618 -12.65 21.15 24.31
C ILE A 618 -13.36 20.21 25.29
N LEU A 619 -14.68 20.30 25.38
CA LEU A 619 -15.50 19.40 26.20
C LEU A 619 -15.48 17.95 25.66
N ALA A 620 -15.47 17.79 24.34
CA ALA A 620 -15.41 16.47 23.69
C ALA A 620 -14.04 15.78 23.87
N LEU A 621 -12.97 16.56 24.04
CA LEU A 621 -11.62 16.03 24.30
C LEU A 621 -11.34 15.79 25.81
N GLY A 622 -12.35 15.86 26.66
CA GLY A 622 -12.24 15.57 28.09
C GLY A 622 -11.66 16.68 28.94
N GLY A 623 -11.41 17.86 28.37
CA GLY A 623 -11.12 19.07 29.11
C GLY A 623 -12.38 19.60 29.75
N GLY A 624 -12.75 19.06 30.92
CA GLY A 624 -13.79 19.65 31.73
C GLY A 624 -13.33 21.07 32.19
N LEU A 625 -14.18 22.07 31.99
CA LEU A 625 -14.11 23.34 32.68
C LEU A 625 -14.50 23.12 34.15
#